data_790624fde6194a5f26d0d2b3ff155044
#
_entry.id   790624fde6194a5f26d0d2b3ff155044
#
_cell.length_a   1.000
_cell.length_b   1.000
_cell.length_c   1.000
_cell.angle_alpha   90.00
_cell.angle_beta   90.00
_cell.angle_gamma   90.00
#
_symmetry.space_group_name_H-M   'P 1'
#
loop_
_entity.id
_entity.type
_entity.pdbx_description
1 polymer ?
#
loop_
_entity_poly.entity_id
_entity_poly.type
_entity_poly.pdbx_seq_one_letter_code
_entity_poly.pdbx_strand_id
1 'polypeptide(L)'
;MAHKKNNTNLTELLLQCVTQPDPKLIISDAHSGLVSAIRASFPGASWQRCKVHFMRNIMAYVPQKEKKSFACVLKKIWLAPTAELARKRAYDVMDTYAKRFPKAVQCLENGLEDSLIFYTFPKLDTRKISSSNMIERLNREIRRRTSVVGIFPNEASYVRLVTTYLMEYAEDWSVSRAYLSQESIQATLLIAA
;
A
#
# COMPACT_ATOMS: atom_id res chain seq x y z
N MET A 1 -0.40 34.40 14.95
CA MET A 1 -1.42 34.09 13.93
C MET A 1 -1.41 32.57 13.72
N ALA A 2 -2.43 31.88 14.20
CA ALA A 2 -2.50 30.42 14.12
C ALA A 2 -2.83 30.02 12.69
N HIS A 3 -1.97 29.22 12.06
CA HIS A 3 -2.28 28.54 10.82
C HIS A 3 -3.51 27.64 11.04
N LYS A 4 -4.68 28.06 10.56
CA LYS A 4 -5.82 27.17 10.34
C LYS A 4 -5.30 26.06 9.42
N LYS A 5 -5.02 24.87 9.96
CA LYS A 5 -4.91 23.65 9.19
C LYS A 5 -6.22 23.50 8.41
N ASN A 6 -6.18 23.68 7.11
CA ASN A 6 -7.27 23.29 6.24
C ASN A 6 -7.50 21.79 6.46
N ASN A 7 -8.49 21.49 7.26
CA ASN A 7 -9.06 20.15 7.38
C ASN A 7 -9.89 19.91 6.10
N THR A 8 -9.22 19.87 4.95
CA THR A 8 -9.82 19.29 3.76
C THR A 8 -10.19 17.88 4.17
N ASN A 9 -11.48 17.59 4.20
CA ASN A 9 -11.98 16.32 4.68
C ASN A 9 -11.32 15.23 3.82
N LEU A 10 -10.52 14.37 4.45
CA LEU A 10 -9.77 13.31 3.76
C LEU A 10 -10.71 12.44 2.91
N THR A 11 -11.97 12.35 3.33
CA THR A 11 -13.06 11.68 2.62
C THR A 11 -13.37 12.36 1.28
N GLU A 12 -13.49 13.70 1.26
CA GLU A 12 -13.71 14.45 0.01
C GLU A 12 -12.56 14.32 -0.95
N LEU A 13 -11.32 14.37 -0.43
CA LEU A 13 -10.12 14.19 -1.25
C LEU A 13 -10.07 12.78 -1.86
N LEU A 14 -10.40 11.74 -1.10
CA LEU A 14 -10.46 10.37 -1.61
C LEU A 14 -11.51 10.19 -2.69
N LEU A 15 -12.70 10.76 -2.51
CA LEU A 15 -13.79 10.70 -3.50
C LEU A 15 -13.43 11.43 -4.80
N GLN A 16 -12.69 12.54 -4.72
CA GLN A 16 -12.19 13.24 -5.90
C GLN A 16 -11.07 12.49 -6.64
N CYS A 17 -10.23 11.74 -5.92
CA CYS A 17 -9.11 11.02 -6.51
C CYS A 17 -9.50 9.67 -7.12
N VAL A 18 -10.64 9.11 -6.76
CA VAL A 18 -11.09 7.80 -7.26
C VAL A 18 -12.04 7.98 -8.43
N THR A 19 -11.54 7.73 -9.63
CA THR A 19 -12.33 7.78 -10.86
C THR A 19 -13.29 6.59 -11.02
N GLN A 20 -13.05 5.51 -10.26
CA GLN A 20 -13.91 4.33 -10.21
C GLN A 20 -14.85 4.42 -9.01
N PRO A 21 -16.17 4.33 -9.20
CA PRO A 21 -17.15 4.54 -8.14
C PRO A 21 -17.16 3.43 -7.07
N ASP A 22 -16.59 2.25 -7.35
CA ASP A 22 -16.64 1.08 -6.46
C ASP A 22 -15.32 0.28 -6.47
N PRO A 23 -14.26 0.79 -5.83
CA PRO A 23 -13.01 0.05 -5.71
C PRO A 23 -13.22 -1.22 -4.85
N LYS A 24 -12.73 -2.37 -5.31
CA LYS A 24 -12.84 -3.63 -4.57
C LYS A 24 -11.69 -3.81 -3.55
N LEU A 25 -10.56 -3.19 -3.79
CA LEU A 25 -9.38 -3.26 -2.92
C LEU A 25 -8.69 -1.90 -2.84
N ILE A 26 -8.45 -1.42 -1.62
CA ILE A 26 -7.69 -0.20 -1.35
C ILE A 26 -6.47 -0.55 -0.51
N ILE A 27 -5.29 -0.16 -0.98
CA ILE A 27 -4.02 -0.44 -0.31
C ILE A 27 -3.43 0.86 0.23
N SER A 28 -3.24 0.93 1.54
CA SER A 28 -2.61 2.11 2.17
C SER A 28 -1.72 1.73 3.36
N ASP A 29 -1.05 2.72 3.93
CA ASP A 29 -0.51 2.60 5.28
C ASP A 29 -1.65 2.61 6.32
N ALA A 30 -1.30 2.32 7.58
CA ALA A 30 -2.26 2.24 8.67
C ALA A 30 -2.42 3.57 9.42
N HIS A 31 -2.41 4.71 8.71
CA HIS A 31 -2.75 6.00 9.33
C HIS A 31 -4.24 6.01 9.69
N SER A 32 -4.57 6.19 10.97
CA SER A 32 -5.93 6.03 11.48
C SER A 32 -6.97 6.87 10.75
N GLY A 33 -6.66 8.15 10.50
CA GLY A 33 -7.54 9.05 9.75
C GLY A 33 -7.78 8.59 8.30
N LEU A 34 -6.75 8.06 7.63
CA LEU A 34 -6.87 7.54 6.27
C LEU A 34 -7.73 6.27 6.24
N VAL A 35 -7.51 5.34 7.16
CA VAL A 35 -8.31 4.10 7.27
C VAL A 35 -9.78 4.41 7.56
N SER A 36 -10.05 5.36 8.48
CA SER A 36 -11.41 5.81 8.78
C SER A 36 -12.08 6.43 7.56
N ALA A 37 -11.38 7.29 6.82
CA ALA A 37 -11.89 7.91 5.61
C ALA A 37 -12.17 6.87 4.51
N ILE A 38 -11.28 5.88 4.30
CA ILE A 38 -11.47 4.79 3.35
C ILE A 38 -12.75 3.99 3.67
N ARG A 39 -12.92 3.60 4.94
CA ARG A 39 -14.10 2.85 5.37
C ARG A 39 -15.40 3.63 5.22
N ALA A 40 -15.36 4.94 5.44
CA ALA A 40 -16.52 5.81 5.29
C ALA A 40 -16.87 6.06 3.81
N SER A 41 -15.85 6.26 2.94
CA SER A 41 -16.04 6.57 1.52
C SER A 41 -16.35 5.34 0.66
N PHE A 42 -15.83 4.17 1.04
CA PHE A 42 -15.87 2.94 0.24
C PHE A 42 -16.24 1.74 1.10
N PRO A 43 -17.48 1.66 1.62
CA PRO A 43 -17.89 0.60 2.56
C PRO A 43 -17.84 -0.81 1.95
N GLY A 44 -17.89 -0.93 0.61
CA GLY A 44 -17.75 -2.21 -0.11
C GLY A 44 -16.32 -2.61 -0.44
N ALA A 45 -15.33 -1.76 -0.16
CA ALA A 45 -13.95 -2.04 -0.47
C ALA A 45 -13.22 -2.81 0.64
N SER A 46 -12.47 -3.83 0.27
CA SER A 46 -11.51 -4.45 1.19
C SER A 46 -10.31 -3.53 1.40
N TRP A 47 -9.93 -3.30 2.66
CA TRP A 47 -8.75 -2.53 2.98
C TRP A 47 -7.55 -3.44 3.24
N GLN A 48 -6.48 -3.27 2.47
CA GLN A 48 -5.21 -3.97 2.61
C GLN A 48 -4.17 -3.04 3.23
N ARG A 49 -3.64 -3.41 4.38
CA ARG A 49 -2.49 -2.73 4.97
C ARG A 49 -1.24 -2.98 4.13
N CYS A 50 -0.55 -1.92 3.71
CA CYS A 50 0.68 -2.04 2.95
C CYS A 50 1.75 -2.83 3.74
N LYS A 51 2.13 -4.02 3.25
CA LYS A 51 3.11 -4.89 3.93
C LYS A 51 4.48 -4.23 4.11
N VAL A 52 4.88 -3.34 3.20
CA VAL A 52 6.19 -2.68 3.25
C VAL A 52 6.23 -1.67 4.40
N HIS A 53 5.21 -0.82 4.52
CA HIS A 53 5.09 0.10 5.65
C HIS A 53 4.89 -0.67 6.96
N PHE A 54 4.09 -1.73 6.96
CA PHE A 54 3.87 -2.56 8.12
C PHE A 54 5.17 -3.20 8.61
N MET A 55 5.95 -3.81 7.71
CA MET A 55 7.25 -4.36 8.05
C MET A 55 8.20 -3.29 8.61
N ARG A 56 8.19 -2.08 8.04
CA ARG A 56 8.98 -0.94 8.55
C ARG A 56 8.56 -0.56 9.98
N ASN A 57 7.26 -0.54 10.27
CA ASN A 57 6.74 -0.25 11.60
C ASN A 57 7.17 -1.30 12.63
N ILE A 58 7.08 -2.59 12.31
CA ILE A 58 7.58 -3.68 13.17
C ILE A 58 9.08 -3.53 13.41
N MET A 59 9.85 -3.26 12.36
CA MET A 59 11.30 -3.12 12.41
C MET A 59 11.78 -1.89 13.19
N ALA A 60 10.91 -0.90 13.45
CA ALA A 60 11.23 0.26 14.28
C ALA A 60 11.52 -0.14 15.74
N TYR A 61 10.96 -1.24 16.20
CA TYR A 61 11.14 -1.77 17.56
C TYR A 61 12.29 -2.78 17.68
N VAL A 62 13.07 -2.98 16.62
CA VAL A 62 14.15 -3.97 16.59
C VAL A 62 15.51 -3.26 16.55
N PRO A 63 16.51 -3.66 17.37
CA PRO A 63 17.84 -3.09 17.34
C PRO A 63 18.50 -3.20 15.96
N GLN A 64 19.29 -2.21 15.57
CA GLN A 64 19.89 -2.12 14.23
C GLN A 64 20.68 -3.38 13.83
N LYS A 65 21.43 -3.96 14.78
CA LYS A 65 22.24 -5.16 14.55
C LYS A 65 21.41 -6.38 14.14
N GLU A 66 20.14 -6.44 14.58
CA GLU A 66 19.25 -7.58 14.39
C GLU A 66 18.22 -7.39 13.29
N LYS A 67 18.11 -6.17 12.78
CA LYS A 67 17.12 -5.83 11.73
C LYS A 67 17.23 -6.76 10.51
N LYS A 68 18.44 -7.02 10.04
CA LYS A 68 18.66 -7.83 8.82
C LYS A 68 18.16 -9.27 8.98
N SER A 69 18.51 -9.91 10.08
CA SER A 69 18.10 -11.29 10.37
C SER A 69 16.59 -11.39 10.61
N PHE A 70 16.04 -10.50 11.44
CA PHE A 70 14.62 -10.48 11.74
C PHE A 70 13.77 -10.16 10.51
N ALA A 71 14.21 -9.24 9.64
CA ALA A 71 13.52 -8.95 8.37
C ALA A 71 13.43 -10.17 7.45
N CYS A 72 14.47 -11.04 7.42
CA CYS A 72 14.44 -12.28 6.66
C CYS A 72 13.35 -13.24 7.16
N VAL A 73 13.16 -13.30 8.47
CA VAL A 73 12.12 -14.14 9.09
C VAL A 73 10.74 -13.55 8.80
N LEU A 74 10.54 -12.25 9.03
CA LEU A 74 9.28 -11.56 8.76
C LEU A 74 8.82 -11.71 7.32
N LYS A 75 9.71 -11.58 6.34
CA LYS A 75 9.37 -11.70 4.91
C LYS A 75 8.71 -13.02 4.56
N LYS A 76 9.07 -14.11 5.26
CA LYS A 76 8.51 -15.44 5.01
C LYS A 76 7.00 -15.51 5.28
N ILE A 77 6.46 -14.63 6.13
CA ILE A 77 5.03 -14.54 6.41
C ILE A 77 4.28 -14.23 5.11
N TRP A 78 4.62 -13.12 4.44
CA TRP A 78 3.93 -12.66 3.23
C TRP A 78 4.39 -13.37 1.94
N LEU A 79 5.36 -14.29 2.03
CA LEU A 79 5.77 -15.18 0.94
C LEU A 79 5.10 -16.57 1.07
N ALA A 80 4.22 -16.75 2.01
CA ALA A 80 3.48 -17.99 2.14
C ALA A 80 2.51 -18.15 0.94
N PRO A 81 2.29 -19.38 0.45
CA PRO A 81 1.34 -19.62 -0.64
C PRO A 81 -0.13 -19.46 -0.23
N THR A 82 -0.45 -19.61 1.07
CA THR A 82 -1.81 -19.49 1.60
C THR A 82 -1.86 -18.61 2.84
N ALA A 83 -3.06 -18.06 3.13
CA ALA A 83 -3.30 -17.24 4.32
C ALA A 83 -3.07 -18.04 5.62
N GLU A 84 -3.46 -19.31 5.65
CA GLU A 84 -3.28 -20.20 6.81
C GLU A 84 -1.79 -20.39 7.13
N LEU A 85 -0.98 -20.67 6.10
CA LEU A 85 0.45 -20.81 6.28
C LEU A 85 1.12 -19.48 6.65
N ALA A 86 0.60 -18.35 6.15
CA ALA A 86 1.06 -17.01 6.55
C ALA A 86 0.80 -16.76 8.04
N ARG A 87 -0.41 -17.07 8.53
CA ARG A 87 -0.77 -16.98 9.96
C ARG A 87 0.11 -17.88 10.81
N LYS A 88 0.25 -19.15 10.41
CA LYS A 88 1.13 -20.09 11.12
C LYS A 88 2.55 -19.54 11.29
N ARG A 89 3.15 -19.07 10.19
CA ARG A 89 4.50 -18.45 10.23
C ARG A 89 4.56 -17.21 11.12
N ALA A 90 3.48 -16.41 11.13
CA ALA A 90 3.40 -15.24 11.99
C ALA A 90 3.36 -15.63 13.47
N TYR A 91 2.57 -16.63 13.83
CA TYR A 91 2.53 -17.16 15.21
C TYR A 91 3.87 -17.75 15.63
N ASP A 92 4.54 -18.53 14.77
CA ASP A 92 5.89 -19.05 15.05
C ASP A 92 6.90 -17.92 15.33
N VAL A 93 6.78 -16.79 14.59
CA VAL A 93 7.60 -15.60 14.83
C VAL A 93 7.24 -14.93 16.15
N MET A 94 5.95 -14.78 16.45
CA MET A 94 5.48 -14.17 17.71
C MET A 94 6.01 -14.98 18.92
N ASP A 95 5.85 -16.30 18.90
CA ASP A 95 6.32 -17.18 19.98
C ASP A 95 7.85 -17.12 20.15
N THR A 96 8.58 -17.17 19.05
CA THR A 96 10.05 -17.15 19.07
C THR A 96 10.61 -15.83 19.60
N TYR A 97 9.96 -14.70 19.27
CA TYR A 97 10.51 -13.37 19.55
C TYR A 97 9.78 -12.59 20.64
N ALA A 98 8.72 -13.16 21.26
CA ALA A 98 7.92 -12.51 22.31
C ALA A 98 8.78 -11.92 23.44
N LYS A 99 9.74 -12.69 23.93
CA LYS A 99 10.64 -12.25 25.02
C LYS A 99 11.70 -11.26 24.56
N ARG A 100 12.15 -11.39 23.31
CA ARG A 100 13.27 -10.60 22.77
C ARG A 100 12.83 -9.25 22.22
N PHE A 101 11.69 -9.20 21.51
CA PHE A 101 11.16 -8.01 20.87
C PHE A 101 9.65 -7.83 21.13
N PRO A 102 9.22 -7.69 22.40
CA PRO A 102 7.78 -7.70 22.74
C PRO A 102 6.97 -6.62 22.01
N LYS A 103 7.52 -5.42 21.82
CA LYS A 103 6.83 -4.34 21.06
C LYS A 103 6.73 -4.64 19.55
N ALA A 104 7.72 -5.30 18.98
CA ALA A 104 7.67 -5.71 17.58
C ALA A 104 6.63 -6.82 17.36
N VAL A 105 6.56 -7.77 18.28
CA VAL A 105 5.55 -8.84 18.30
C VAL A 105 4.15 -8.26 18.44
N GLN A 106 3.93 -7.38 19.40
CA GLN A 106 2.64 -6.70 19.56
C GLN A 106 2.23 -5.91 18.32
N CYS A 107 3.19 -5.22 17.68
CA CYS A 107 2.94 -4.53 16.42
C CYS A 107 2.53 -5.49 15.31
N LEU A 108 3.19 -6.67 15.22
CA LEU A 108 2.85 -7.71 14.25
C LEU A 108 1.45 -8.26 14.50
N GLU A 109 1.12 -8.61 15.74
CA GLU A 109 -0.17 -9.13 16.14
C GLU A 109 -1.32 -8.18 15.77
N ASN A 110 -1.18 -6.90 16.12
CA ASN A 110 -2.21 -5.88 15.89
C ASN A 110 -2.50 -5.56 14.42
N GLY A 111 -1.64 -5.97 13.50
CA GLY A 111 -1.83 -5.60 12.09
C GLY A 111 -1.71 -6.77 11.11
N LEU A 112 -1.60 -7.99 11.62
CA LEU A 112 -1.39 -9.18 10.79
C LEU A 112 -2.54 -9.38 9.81
N GLU A 113 -3.77 -9.46 10.29
CA GLU A 113 -4.94 -9.78 9.45
C GLU A 113 -5.15 -8.72 8.36
N ASP A 114 -5.07 -7.43 8.71
CA ASP A 114 -5.17 -6.34 7.73
C ASP A 114 -4.08 -6.43 6.64
N SER A 115 -2.95 -7.04 6.94
CA SER A 115 -1.84 -7.21 5.99
C SER A 115 -1.95 -8.46 5.11
N LEU A 116 -2.92 -9.35 5.39
CA LEU A 116 -3.16 -10.59 4.67
C LEU A 116 -4.40 -10.56 3.77
N ILE A 117 -5.11 -9.43 3.70
CA ILE A 117 -6.33 -9.27 2.88
C ILE A 117 -6.08 -9.62 1.40
N PHE A 118 -4.89 -9.39 0.87
CA PHE A 118 -4.56 -9.74 -0.52
C PHE A 118 -4.78 -11.23 -0.86
N TYR A 119 -4.79 -12.13 0.12
CA TYR A 119 -5.11 -13.54 -0.12
C TYR A 119 -6.58 -13.79 -0.50
N THR A 120 -7.48 -12.85 -0.21
CA THR A 120 -8.88 -12.93 -0.65
C THR A 120 -9.06 -12.65 -2.15
N PHE A 121 -7.98 -12.27 -2.85
CA PHE A 121 -7.95 -11.98 -4.28
C PHE A 121 -7.04 -13.00 -5.04
N PRO A 122 -7.39 -14.30 -5.07
CA PRO A 122 -6.49 -15.35 -5.56
C PRO A 122 -6.16 -15.28 -7.05
N LYS A 123 -6.95 -14.52 -7.83
CA LYS A 123 -6.73 -14.32 -9.28
C LYS A 123 -5.74 -13.21 -9.59
N LEU A 124 -5.37 -12.40 -8.58
CA LEU A 124 -4.41 -11.32 -8.74
C LEU A 124 -3.01 -11.74 -8.27
N ASP A 125 -1.97 -11.17 -8.88
CA ASP A 125 -0.59 -11.36 -8.40
C ASP A 125 -0.43 -10.69 -7.02
N THR A 126 -0.35 -11.50 -5.98
CA THR A 126 -0.25 -11.08 -4.59
C THR A 126 0.92 -10.14 -4.32
N ARG A 127 2.00 -10.23 -5.10
CA ARG A 127 3.16 -9.33 -4.99
C ARG A 127 2.80 -7.91 -5.38
N LYS A 128 1.87 -7.75 -6.31
CA LYS A 128 1.42 -6.45 -6.83
C LYS A 128 0.40 -5.78 -5.93
N ILE A 129 -0.49 -6.55 -5.29
CA ILE A 129 -1.60 -6.03 -4.48
C ILE A 129 -1.33 -6.02 -2.97
N SER A 130 -0.16 -6.42 -2.52
CA SER A 130 0.18 -6.47 -1.08
C SER A 130 0.91 -5.21 -0.58
N SER A 131 1.21 -4.24 -1.46
CA SER A 131 1.91 -3.01 -1.07
C SER A 131 1.63 -1.85 -2.01
N SER A 132 1.84 -0.63 -1.51
CA SER A 132 1.76 0.63 -2.26
C SER A 132 3.04 0.97 -3.04
N ASN A 133 3.97 0.04 -3.19
CA ASN A 133 5.28 0.26 -3.82
C ASN A 133 5.19 0.86 -5.23
N MET A 134 4.15 0.51 -5.99
CA MET A 134 3.95 1.05 -7.33
C MET A 134 3.74 2.57 -7.28
N ILE A 135 2.83 3.03 -6.42
CA ILE A 135 2.56 4.47 -6.24
C ILE A 135 3.81 5.19 -5.71
N GLU A 136 4.57 4.55 -4.81
CA GLU A 136 5.81 5.13 -4.30
C GLU A 136 6.87 5.27 -5.40
N ARG A 137 6.98 4.29 -6.30
CA ARG A 137 7.87 4.37 -7.48
C ARG A 137 7.45 5.49 -8.42
N LEU A 138 6.16 5.57 -8.74
CA LEU A 138 5.60 6.63 -9.57
C LEU A 138 5.88 8.02 -8.96
N ASN A 139 5.59 8.21 -7.69
CA ASN A 139 5.86 9.45 -6.98
C ASN A 139 7.36 9.81 -6.95
N ARG A 140 8.24 8.83 -6.83
CA ARG A 140 9.69 9.04 -6.90
C ARG A 140 10.11 9.51 -8.29
N GLU A 141 9.55 8.95 -9.33
CA GLU A 141 9.86 9.33 -10.70
C GLU A 141 9.34 10.74 -11.03
N ILE A 142 8.12 11.07 -10.58
CA ILE A 142 7.58 12.44 -10.67
C ILE A 142 8.53 13.42 -9.98
N ARG A 143 8.93 13.13 -8.74
CA ARG A 143 9.87 14.00 -8.00
C ARG A 143 11.22 14.14 -8.72
N ARG A 144 11.75 13.06 -9.27
CA ARG A 144 13.00 13.10 -10.03
C ARG A 144 12.90 14.05 -11.22
N ARG A 145 11.81 14.00 -11.98
CA ARG A 145 11.59 14.86 -13.16
C ARG A 145 11.32 16.30 -12.76
N THR A 146 10.51 16.54 -11.75
CA THR A 146 10.19 17.91 -11.29
C THR A 146 11.37 18.59 -10.60
N SER A 147 12.22 17.85 -9.89
CA SER A 147 13.43 18.42 -9.25
C SER A 147 14.49 18.88 -10.22
N VAL A 148 14.54 18.34 -11.44
CA VAL A 148 15.46 18.79 -12.49
C VAL A 148 15.11 20.21 -12.97
N VAL A 149 13.83 20.56 -13.01
CA VAL A 149 13.36 21.90 -13.38
C VAL A 149 13.69 22.94 -12.30
N GLY A 150 13.76 22.51 -11.04
CA GLY A 150 14.05 23.35 -9.88
C GLY A 150 12.88 24.26 -9.50
N ILE A 151 12.73 25.40 -10.18
CA ILE A 151 11.67 26.37 -9.91
C ILE A 151 10.72 26.42 -11.09
N PHE A 152 9.43 26.23 -10.84
CA PHE A 152 8.37 26.40 -11.84
C PHE A 152 7.86 27.85 -11.82
N PRO A 153 7.63 28.47 -12.99
CA PRO A 153 7.13 29.85 -13.06
C PRO A 153 5.72 29.99 -12.49
N ASN A 154 4.92 28.93 -12.52
CA ASN A 154 3.57 28.87 -11.96
C ASN A 154 3.12 27.40 -11.77
N GLU A 155 2.03 27.21 -11.03
CA GLU A 155 1.45 25.89 -10.76
C GLU A 155 1.01 25.17 -12.05
N ALA A 156 0.47 25.88 -13.02
CA ALA A 156 0.03 25.29 -14.29
C ALA A 156 1.19 24.63 -15.06
N SER A 157 2.39 25.20 -15.00
CA SER A 157 3.58 24.62 -15.62
C SER A 157 4.01 23.30 -14.93
N TYR A 158 3.91 23.26 -13.59
CA TYR A 158 4.16 22.04 -12.81
C TYR A 158 3.12 20.95 -13.17
N VAL A 159 1.84 21.29 -13.11
CA VAL A 159 0.75 20.36 -13.43
C VAL A 159 0.90 19.81 -14.85
N ARG A 160 1.20 20.67 -15.83
CA ARG A 160 1.42 20.25 -17.22
C ARG A 160 2.52 19.20 -17.34
N LEU A 161 3.70 19.45 -16.74
CA LEU A 161 4.79 18.48 -16.78
C LEU A 161 4.40 17.13 -16.17
N VAL A 162 3.75 17.16 -14.99
CA VAL A 162 3.30 15.94 -14.32
C VAL A 162 2.24 15.20 -15.12
N THR A 163 1.26 15.92 -15.68
CA THR A 163 0.19 15.32 -16.49
C THR A 163 0.75 14.67 -17.76
N THR A 164 1.64 15.34 -18.48
CA THR A 164 2.27 14.77 -19.68
C THR A 164 3.02 13.48 -19.33
N TYR A 165 3.78 13.49 -18.25
CA TYR A 165 4.47 12.28 -17.79
C TYR A 165 3.50 11.15 -17.43
N LEU A 166 2.39 11.46 -16.75
CA LEU A 166 1.40 10.44 -16.38
C LEU A 166 0.68 9.86 -17.61
N MET A 167 0.45 10.68 -18.65
CA MET A 167 -0.10 10.21 -19.92
C MET A 167 0.85 9.25 -20.62
N GLU A 168 2.12 9.62 -20.80
CA GLU A 168 3.16 8.74 -21.35
C GLU A 168 3.25 7.40 -20.56
N TYR A 169 3.23 7.50 -19.24
CA TYR A 169 3.30 6.33 -18.37
C TYR A 169 2.08 5.42 -18.50
N ALA A 170 0.89 5.99 -18.70
CA ALA A 170 -0.34 5.23 -18.93
C ALA A 170 -0.36 4.57 -20.31
N GLU A 171 0.15 5.24 -21.35
CA GLU A 171 0.30 4.69 -22.69
C GLU A 171 1.26 3.49 -22.70
N ASP A 172 2.42 3.59 -22.06
CA ASP A 172 3.36 2.49 -21.89
C ASP A 172 2.70 1.26 -21.25
N TRP A 173 1.82 1.49 -20.28
CA TRP A 173 1.08 0.42 -19.62
C TRP A 173 0.06 -0.26 -20.52
N SER A 174 -0.59 0.50 -21.39
CA SER A 174 -1.59 -0.05 -22.32
C SER A 174 -0.96 -0.96 -23.38
N VAL A 175 0.28 -0.67 -23.78
CA VAL A 175 0.94 -1.35 -24.91
C VAL A 175 1.84 -2.51 -24.47
N SER A 176 2.56 -2.42 -23.36
CA SER A 176 3.66 -3.37 -23.12
C SER A 176 3.64 -4.09 -21.76
N ARG A 177 3.13 -3.49 -20.70
CA ARG A 177 3.28 -4.05 -19.34
C ARG A 177 2.16 -3.62 -18.41
N ALA A 178 0.93 -4.02 -18.68
CA ALA A 178 -0.15 -3.84 -17.71
C ALA A 178 0.29 -4.33 -16.32
N TYR A 179 0.08 -3.50 -15.30
CA TYR A 179 0.42 -3.87 -13.93
C TYR A 179 -0.37 -5.08 -13.44
N LEU A 180 -1.64 -5.16 -13.82
CA LEU A 180 -2.51 -6.33 -13.67
C LEU A 180 -3.07 -6.67 -15.06
N SER A 181 -3.16 -7.94 -15.41
CA SER A 181 -3.78 -8.32 -16.67
C SER A 181 -5.29 -8.09 -16.61
N GLN A 182 -5.88 -7.69 -17.73
CA GLN A 182 -7.32 -7.46 -17.83
C GLN A 182 -8.12 -8.72 -17.49
N GLU A 183 -7.63 -9.88 -17.90
CA GLU A 183 -8.22 -11.18 -17.56
C GLU A 183 -8.27 -11.45 -16.05
N SER A 184 -7.17 -11.16 -15.33
CA SER A 184 -7.11 -11.30 -13.88
C SER A 184 -8.08 -10.35 -13.16
N ILE A 185 -8.23 -9.14 -13.67
CA ILE A 185 -9.18 -8.15 -13.14
C ILE A 185 -10.61 -8.63 -13.35
N GLN A 186 -10.96 -9.03 -14.58
CA GLN A 186 -12.30 -9.53 -14.92
C GLN A 186 -12.64 -10.77 -14.10
N ALA A 187 -11.72 -11.75 -14.00
CA ALA A 187 -11.92 -12.95 -13.20
C ALA A 187 -12.14 -12.64 -11.70
N THR A 188 -11.54 -11.56 -11.21
CA THR A 188 -11.73 -11.11 -9.81
C THR A 188 -13.10 -10.45 -9.62
N LEU A 189 -13.54 -9.64 -10.57
CA LEU A 189 -14.82 -8.93 -10.50
C LEU A 189 -16.00 -9.91 -10.58
N LEU A 190 -15.89 -10.99 -11.36
CA LEU A 190 -16.90 -12.05 -11.45
C LEU A 190 -17.07 -12.85 -10.15
N ILE A 191 -16.05 -12.93 -9.30
CA ILE A 191 -16.12 -13.63 -8.02
C ILE A 191 -16.73 -12.72 -6.93
N ALA A 192 -16.62 -11.41 -7.10
CA ALA A 192 -17.06 -10.39 -6.13
C ALA A 192 -18.50 -9.89 -6.41
N ALA A 193 -19.16 -10.37 -7.46
CA ALA A 193 -20.57 -10.13 -7.80
C ALA A 193 -21.46 -11.25 -7.27
#